data_c50d8f04c5224a7fbe931f02cf343cd1
#
_entry.id   c50d8f04c5224a7fbe931f02cf343cd1
#
_cell.length_a   1.000
_cell.length_b   1.000
_cell.length_c   1.000
_cell.angle_alpha   90.00
_cell.angle_beta   90.00
_cell.angle_gamma   90.00
#
_symmetry.space_group_name_H-M   'P 1'
#
loop_
_entity.id
_entity.type
_entity.pdbx_description
1 polymer ?
#
loop_
_entity_poly.entity_id
_entity_poly.type
_entity_poly.pdbx_seq_one_letter_code
_entity_poly.pdbx_strand_id
1 'polypeptide(L)'
;EIGVRLVGSEMCIRDSDDSFLVFTVAMYGGINAFRDTLDNPYYLGALSKPSPLGDGFDAAYFDRLVAGAKPNLSAKAFLATEQRIPGLGNGVLQDILFNARIHPKRKMATFGERELDALFGAVKSTLAEMTAAGGRDTEKDLFGNPGGYKVVLSKNTYADPCPVCGGALVKEAYLGGAVYYCPHCQPLK
;
A
#
# COMPACT_ATOMS: atom_id res chain seq x y z
N GLU A 1 -10.22 18.89 -22.43
CA GLU A 1 -9.33 17.85 -21.87
C GLU A 1 -8.01 18.52 -21.46
N ILE A 2 -7.77 18.71 -20.18
CA ILE A 2 -6.48 19.19 -19.69
C ILE A 2 -5.75 17.99 -19.10
N GLY A 3 -5.10 17.22 -19.96
CA GLY A 3 -4.19 16.17 -19.55
C GLY A 3 -2.79 16.75 -19.34
N VAL A 4 -2.44 17.13 -18.13
CA VAL A 4 -1.06 17.56 -17.83
C VAL A 4 -0.41 16.50 -16.95
N ARG A 5 0.50 15.74 -17.52
CA ARG A 5 1.40 14.87 -16.76
C ARG A 5 2.67 15.65 -16.46
N LEU A 6 2.74 16.23 -15.28
CA LEU A 6 3.92 16.94 -14.80
C LEU A 6 4.58 16.13 -13.69
N VAL A 7 5.80 15.65 -13.91
CA VAL A 7 6.63 15.06 -12.86
C VAL A 7 7.52 16.15 -12.29
N GLY A 8 7.37 16.42 -10.98
CA GLY A 8 8.18 17.41 -10.27
C GLY A 8 7.77 18.87 -10.49
N SER A 9 6.56 19.15 -10.96
CA SER A 9 6.03 20.50 -11.11
C SER A 9 4.80 20.73 -10.22
N GLU A 10 4.65 21.96 -9.79
CA GLU A 10 3.44 22.44 -9.12
C GLU A 10 2.43 22.92 -10.16
N MET A 11 1.18 22.54 -10.02
CA MET A 11 0.08 23.09 -10.80
C MET A 11 -0.82 23.90 -9.88
N CYS A 12 -1.06 25.15 -10.24
CA CYS A 12 -1.99 26.04 -9.58
C CYS A 12 -3.24 26.20 -10.46
N ILE A 13 -4.42 25.86 -9.93
CA ILE A 13 -5.70 26.15 -10.57
C ILE A 13 -6.32 27.30 -9.78
N ARG A 14 -6.53 28.44 -10.43
CA ARG A 14 -7.16 29.63 -9.87
C ARG A 14 -8.63 29.70 -10.27
N ASP A 15 -9.51 29.94 -9.31
CA ASP A 15 -10.93 30.14 -9.55
C ASP A 15 -11.30 31.63 -9.63
N SER A 16 -12.54 31.94 -10.00
CA SER A 16 -13.06 33.30 -10.19
C SER A 16 -13.20 34.11 -8.90
N ASP A 17 -13.17 33.47 -7.75
CA ASP A 17 -13.25 34.08 -6.40
C ASP A 17 -11.88 34.26 -5.72
N ASP A 18 -10.80 34.20 -6.49
CA ASP A 18 -9.40 34.24 -6.02
C ASP A 18 -8.99 33.04 -5.15
N SER A 19 -9.81 31.99 -5.09
CA SER A 19 -9.38 30.71 -4.54
C SER A 19 -8.49 29.96 -5.51
N PHE A 20 -7.61 29.09 -4.98
CA PHE A 20 -6.75 28.27 -5.81
C PHE A 20 -6.47 26.90 -5.16
N LEU A 21 -6.27 25.91 -6.01
CA LEU A 21 -5.77 24.60 -5.62
C LEU A 21 -4.34 24.44 -6.12
N VAL A 22 -3.44 24.09 -5.22
CA VAL A 22 -2.04 23.77 -5.56
C VAL A 22 -1.84 22.26 -5.47
N PHE A 23 -1.34 21.68 -6.54
CA PHE A 23 -1.02 20.25 -6.60
C PHE A 23 0.47 20.08 -6.85
N THR A 24 1.12 19.29 -6.01
CA THR A 24 2.48 18.81 -6.26
C THR A 24 2.41 17.35 -6.70
N VAL A 25 2.83 17.10 -7.94
CA VAL A 25 2.85 15.76 -8.51
C VAL A 25 4.27 15.20 -8.42
N ALA A 26 4.43 14.11 -7.68
CA ALA A 26 5.72 13.46 -7.50
C ALA A 26 5.71 12.02 -8.06
N MET A 27 6.85 11.56 -8.54
CA MET A 27 7.08 10.21 -9.06
C MET A 27 6.11 9.83 -10.18
N TYR A 28 5.19 8.90 -9.93
CA TYR A 28 4.20 8.38 -10.88
C TYR A 28 2.80 8.96 -10.66
N GLY A 29 2.70 10.01 -9.85
CA GLY A 29 1.43 10.69 -9.61
C GLY A 29 0.88 11.34 -10.88
N GLY A 30 -0.40 11.62 -10.90
CA GLY A 30 -1.09 12.33 -11.97
C GLY A 30 -2.41 12.88 -11.47
N ILE A 31 -2.85 13.95 -12.10
CA ILE A 31 -4.16 14.54 -11.86
C ILE A 31 -4.92 14.45 -13.17
N ASN A 32 -6.13 13.91 -13.11
CA ASN A 32 -7.02 13.83 -14.24
C ASN A 32 -8.34 14.53 -13.89
N ALA A 33 -8.76 15.48 -14.71
CA ALA A 33 -10.11 16.04 -14.68
C ALA A 33 -10.87 15.45 -15.86
N PHE A 34 -12.04 14.88 -15.61
CA PHE A 34 -12.85 14.25 -16.64
C PHE A 34 -14.34 14.47 -16.38
N ARG A 35 -15.11 14.34 -17.42
CA ARG A 35 -16.59 14.36 -17.35
C ARG A 35 -17.06 12.97 -17.77
N ASP A 36 -18.00 12.42 -17.01
CA ASP A 36 -18.63 11.09 -17.19
C ASP A 36 -17.69 9.91 -16.89
N THR A 37 -16.71 9.59 -17.74
CA THR A 37 -15.84 8.42 -17.58
C THR A 37 -14.38 8.74 -17.87
N LEU A 38 -13.48 8.05 -17.18
CA LEU A 38 -12.03 8.09 -17.42
C LEU A 38 -11.58 6.70 -17.88
N ASP A 39 -11.09 6.62 -19.13
CA ASP A 39 -10.46 5.39 -19.64
C ASP A 39 -9.03 5.25 -19.11
N ASN A 40 -8.93 4.84 -17.86
CA ASN A 40 -7.67 4.58 -17.18
C ASN A 40 -7.76 3.24 -16.46
N PRO A 41 -6.90 2.25 -16.77
CA PRO A 41 -6.95 0.90 -16.21
C PRO A 41 -6.87 0.87 -14.67
N TYR A 42 -6.15 1.79 -14.06
CA TYR A 42 -6.04 1.89 -12.60
C TYR A 42 -7.35 2.39 -11.98
N TYR A 43 -7.97 3.40 -12.59
CA TYR A 43 -9.24 3.94 -12.14
C TYR A 43 -10.36 2.91 -12.31
N LEU A 44 -10.50 2.32 -13.50
CA LEU A 44 -11.50 1.29 -13.78
C LEU A 44 -11.30 0.05 -12.91
N GLY A 45 -10.04 -0.37 -12.69
CA GLY A 45 -9.70 -1.45 -11.79
C GLY A 45 -10.10 -1.18 -10.34
N ALA A 46 -9.95 0.08 -9.87
CA ALA A 46 -10.36 0.45 -8.52
C ALA A 46 -11.89 0.46 -8.35
N LEU A 47 -12.63 0.85 -9.40
CA LEU A 47 -14.11 0.83 -9.38
C LEU A 47 -14.70 -0.59 -9.42
N SER A 48 -14.03 -1.53 -10.11
CA SER A 48 -14.56 -2.88 -10.36
C SER A 48 -14.20 -3.91 -9.29
N LYS A 49 -13.20 -3.63 -8.45
CA LYS A 49 -12.70 -4.56 -7.43
C LYS A 49 -13.22 -4.20 -6.04
N PRO A 50 -13.52 -5.18 -5.19
CA PRO A 50 -13.96 -4.91 -3.84
C PRO A 50 -12.85 -4.21 -3.02
N SER A 51 -13.26 -3.22 -2.24
CA SER A 51 -12.37 -2.57 -1.27
C SER A 51 -11.98 -3.55 -0.17
N PRO A 52 -10.71 -3.60 0.25
CA PRO A 52 -10.29 -4.42 1.39
C PRO A 52 -10.95 -4.02 2.72
N LEU A 53 -11.53 -2.82 2.78
CA LEU A 53 -12.30 -2.35 3.93
C LEU A 53 -13.78 -2.79 3.91
N GLY A 54 -14.28 -3.29 2.78
CA GLY A 54 -15.67 -3.74 2.62
C GLY A 54 -15.83 -5.24 2.75
N ASP A 55 -17.09 -5.68 2.85
CA ASP A 55 -17.45 -7.10 3.00
C ASP A 55 -17.18 -7.92 1.75
N GLY A 56 -17.21 -7.30 0.56
CA GLY A 56 -16.90 -7.99 -0.69
C GLY A 56 -15.44 -8.45 -0.83
N PHE A 57 -14.53 -7.93 -0.01
CA PHE A 57 -13.16 -8.44 0.13
C PHE A 57 -13.13 -9.51 1.23
N ASP A 58 -13.72 -10.64 0.95
CA ASP A 58 -13.80 -11.80 1.84
C ASP A 58 -12.67 -12.83 1.57
N ALA A 59 -12.61 -13.87 2.38
CA ALA A 59 -11.62 -14.94 2.23
C ALA A 59 -11.71 -15.61 0.85
N ALA A 60 -12.93 -15.88 0.36
CA ALA A 60 -13.11 -16.50 -0.94
C ALA A 60 -12.62 -15.62 -2.10
N TYR A 61 -12.77 -14.28 -1.99
CA TYR A 61 -12.18 -13.35 -2.95
C TYR A 61 -10.65 -13.36 -2.88
N PHE A 62 -10.09 -13.35 -1.66
CA PHE A 62 -8.64 -13.39 -1.46
C PHE A 62 -8.03 -14.68 -2.01
N ASP A 63 -8.68 -15.84 -1.80
CA ASP A 63 -8.26 -17.14 -2.35
C ASP A 63 -8.23 -17.13 -3.88
N ARG A 64 -9.22 -16.50 -4.52
CA ARG A 64 -9.20 -16.31 -5.99
C ARG A 64 -8.02 -15.47 -6.44
N LEU A 65 -7.66 -14.40 -5.70
CA LEU A 65 -6.47 -13.60 -6.02
C LEU A 65 -5.18 -14.43 -5.89
N VAL A 66 -5.09 -15.27 -4.86
CA VAL A 66 -3.94 -16.17 -4.65
C VAL A 66 -3.87 -17.20 -5.76
N ALA A 67 -4.96 -17.85 -6.09
CA ALA A 67 -5.02 -18.88 -7.15
C ALA A 67 -4.66 -18.31 -8.54
N GLY A 68 -5.03 -17.05 -8.81
CA GLY A 68 -4.66 -16.36 -10.05
C GLY A 68 -3.24 -15.78 -10.06
N ALA A 69 -2.52 -15.83 -8.96
CA ALA A 69 -1.17 -15.27 -8.86
C ALA A 69 -0.11 -16.21 -9.46
N LYS A 70 0.90 -15.63 -10.12
CA LYS A 70 2.04 -16.40 -10.61
C LYS A 70 2.79 -17.05 -9.44
N PRO A 71 3.15 -18.34 -9.50
CA PRO A 71 3.80 -19.06 -8.39
C PRO A 71 5.08 -18.39 -7.85
N ASN A 72 5.86 -17.78 -8.74
CA ASN A 72 7.11 -17.11 -8.40
C ASN A 72 6.95 -15.68 -7.86
N LEU A 73 5.71 -15.21 -7.71
CA LEU A 73 5.43 -13.87 -7.21
C LEU A 73 5.83 -13.78 -5.73
N SER A 74 6.55 -12.74 -5.34
CA SER A 74 6.85 -12.52 -3.93
C SER A 74 5.65 -11.89 -3.20
N ALA A 75 5.59 -12.03 -1.89
CA ALA A 75 4.55 -11.42 -1.06
C ALA A 75 4.41 -9.91 -1.31
N LYS A 76 5.55 -9.19 -1.41
CA LYS A 76 5.53 -7.77 -1.80
C LYS A 76 4.87 -7.56 -3.15
N ALA A 77 5.28 -8.32 -4.16
CA ALA A 77 4.73 -8.16 -5.50
C ALA A 77 3.24 -8.55 -5.57
N PHE A 78 2.83 -9.58 -4.84
CA PHE A 78 1.43 -9.97 -4.75
C PHE A 78 0.55 -8.83 -4.22
N LEU A 79 0.98 -8.16 -3.15
CA LEU A 79 0.22 -7.07 -2.54
C LEU A 79 0.24 -5.78 -3.37
N ALA A 80 1.37 -5.40 -3.97
CA ALA A 80 1.60 -4.05 -4.47
C ALA A 80 1.65 -3.92 -6.00
N THR A 81 1.53 -5.01 -6.76
CA THR A 81 1.58 -4.92 -8.23
C THR A 81 0.27 -5.32 -8.89
N GLU A 82 0.10 -4.87 -10.15
CA GLU A 82 -1.06 -5.18 -11.01
C GLU A 82 -2.41 -4.76 -10.41
N GLN A 83 -2.42 -3.85 -9.43
CA GLN A 83 -3.64 -3.39 -8.77
C GLN A 83 -4.56 -4.56 -8.33
N ARG A 84 -3.99 -5.66 -7.83
CA ARG A 84 -4.77 -6.79 -7.28
C ARG A 84 -5.63 -6.33 -6.12
N ILE A 85 -5.04 -5.51 -5.26
CA ILE A 85 -5.72 -4.83 -4.16
C ILE A 85 -5.58 -3.33 -4.44
N PRO A 86 -6.64 -2.67 -4.95
CA PRO A 86 -6.58 -1.25 -5.31
C PRO A 86 -6.19 -0.38 -4.12
N GLY A 87 -5.29 0.58 -4.35
CA GLY A 87 -4.83 1.51 -3.32
C GLY A 87 -3.76 0.97 -2.37
N LEU A 88 -3.47 -0.34 -2.39
CA LEU A 88 -2.44 -0.93 -1.53
C LEU A 88 -1.04 -0.69 -2.12
N GLY A 89 -0.32 0.26 -1.56
CA GLY A 89 0.99 0.67 -2.02
C GLY A 89 2.16 0.17 -1.15
N ASN A 90 3.39 0.48 -1.60
CA ASN A 90 4.63 0.03 -0.94
C ASN A 90 4.75 0.47 0.52
N GLY A 91 4.22 1.62 0.89
CA GLY A 91 4.27 2.10 2.28
C GLY A 91 3.40 1.28 3.23
N VAL A 92 2.21 0.87 2.77
CA VAL A 92 1.22 0.16 3.58
C VAL A 92 1.57 -1.32 3.76
N LEU A 93 2.09 -1.96 2.70
CA LEU A 93 2.42 -3.39 2.73
C LEU A 93 3.47 -3.79 3.76
N GLN A 94 4.32 -2.85 4.19
CA GLN A 94 5.38 -3.14 5.17
C GLN A 94 4.79 -3.64 6.49
N ASP A 95 3.84 -2.89 7.03
CA ASP A 95 3.19 -3.23 8.29
C ASP A 95 2.25 -4.44 8.15
N ILE A 96 1.58 -4.59 7.01
CA ILE A 96 0.78 -5.79 6.71
C ILE A 96 1.66 -7.04 6.77
N LEU A 97 2.80 -7.04 6.08
CA LEU A 97 3.72 -8.19 6.07
C LEU A 97 4.36 -8.43 7.45
N PHE A 98 4.64 -7.37 8.20
CA PHE A 98 5.14 -7.48 9.56
C PHE A 98 4.11 -8.13 10.49
N ASN A 99 2.87 -7.69 10.43
CA ASN A 99 1.78 -8.24 11.22
C ASN A 99 1.48 -9.70 10.86
N ALA A 100 1.56 -10.04 9.58
CA ALA A 100 1.42 -11.42 9.10
C ALA A 100 2.65 -12.31 9.36
N ARG A 101 3.77 -11.77 9.85
CA ARG A 101 5.06 -12.48 10.04
C ARG A 101 5.61 -13.08 8.74
N ILE A 102 5.42 -12.38 7.64
CA ILE A 102 5.80 -12.83 6.30
C ILE A 102 6.94 -11.97 5.77
N HIS A 103 8.02 -12.64 5.32
CA HIS A 103 9.13 -11.95 4.65
C HIS A 103 8.69 -11.38 3.29
N PRO A 104 9.01 -10.12 2.95
CA PRO A 104 8.56 -9.49 1.71
C PRO A 104 8.99 -10.20 0.42
N LYS A 105 10.09 -10.92 0.44
CA LYS A 105 10.60 -11.68 -0.73
C LYS A 105 10.10 -13.11 -0.81
N ARG A 106 9.40 -13.60 0.19
CA ARG A 106 8.90 -14.97 0.22
C ARG A 106 7.93 -15.22 -0.94
N LYS A 107 8.04 -16.37 -1.60
CA LYS A 107 7.25 -16.70 -2.78
C LYS A 107 5.86 -17.18 -2.38
N MET A 108 4.83 -16.72 -3.09
CA MET A 108 3.44 -17.09 -2.82
C MET A 108 3.21 -18.61 -2.87
N ALA A 109 3.89 -19.31 -3.79
CA ALA A 109 3.81 -20.77 -3.90
C ALA A 109 4.31 -21.54 -2.66
N THR A 110 5.01 -20.90 -1.74
CA THR A 110 5.53 -21.53 -0.52
C THR A 110 4.63 -21.32 0.71
N PHE A 111 3.49 -20.65 0.54
CA PHE A 111 2.59 -20.36 1.65
C PHE A 111 1.68 -21.55 1.92
N GLY A 112 1.60 -21.95 3.18
CA GLY A 112 0.55 -22.83 3.66
C GLY A 112 -0.74 -22.07 3.96
N GLU A 113 -1.82 -22.79 4.12
CA GLU A 113 -3.15 -22.26 4.40
C GLU A 113 -3.17 -21.26 5.57
N ARG A 114 -2.58 -21.63 6.71
CA ARG A 114 -2.49 -20.75 7.90
C ARG A 114 -1.76 -19.42 7.63
N GLU A 115 -0.79 -19.42 6.71
CA GLU A 115 -0.04 -18.22 6.38
C GLU A 115 -0.82 -17.34 5.41
N LEU A 116 -1.63 -17.93 4.55
CA LEU A 116 -2.57 -17.20 3.70
C LEU A 116 -3.68 -16.56 4.54
N ASP A 117 -4.23 -17.29 5.52
CA ASP A 117 -5.21 -16.76 6.48
C ASP A 117 -4.62 -15.58 7.28
N ALA A 118 -3.38 -15.74 7.76
CA ALA A 118 -2.67 -14.68 8.48
C ALA A 118 -2.44 -13.45 7.60
N LEU A 119 -2.10 -13.64 6.32
CA LEU A 119 -1.93 -12.55 5.37
C LEU A 119 -3.25 -11.84 5.09
N PHE A 120 -4.32 -12.59 4.85
CA PHE A 120 -5.66 -12.03 4.65
C PHE A 120 -6.11 -11.23 5.87
N GLY A 121 -6.00 -11.79 7.06
CA GLY A 121 -6.33 -11.12 8.32
C GLY A 121 -5.52 -9.84 8.52
N ALA A 122 -4.21 -9.88 8.25
CA ALA A 122 -3.34 -8.72 8.37
C ALA A 122 -3.67 -7.62 7.35
N VAL A 123 -4.07 -7.97 6.11
CA VAL A 123 -4.56 -6.98 5.13
C VAL A 123 -5.77 -6.25 5.69
N LYS A 124 -6.78 -6.97 6.16
CA LYS A 124 -8.01 -6.38 6.68
C LYS A 124 -7.77 -5.54 7.94
N SER A 125 -7.11 -6.10 8.95
CA SER A 125 -6.94 -5.43 10.25
C SER A 125 -6.05 -4.20 10.13
N THR A 126 -4.89 -4.30 9.46
CA THR A 126 -3.96 -3.17 9.33
C THR A 126 -4.58 -2.01 8.56
N LEU A 127 -5.31 -2.29 7.47
CA LEU A 127 -5.99 -1.24 6.72
C LEU A 127 -7.14 -0.60 7.50
N ALA A 128 -7.90 -1.40 8.26
CA ALA A 128 -8.96 -0.88 9.12
C ALA A 128 -8.39 0.03 10.23
N GLU A 129 -7.30 -0.38 10.88
CA GLU A 129 -6.60 0.41 11.90
C GLU A 129 -6.05 1.72 11.32
N MET A 130 -5.39 1.67 10.16
CA MET A 130 -4.90 2.87 9.46
C MET A 130 -6.04 3.84 9.13
N THR A 131 -7.17 3.31 8.67
CA THR A 131 -8.34 4.12 8.32
C THR A 131 -8.98 4.73 9.56
N ALA A 132 -9.18 3.95 10.62
CA ALA A 132 -9.75 4.42 11.87
C ALA A 132 -8.91 5.50 12.55
N ALA A 133 -7.59 5.45 12.37
CA ALA A 133 -6.65 6.45 12.87
C ALA A 133 -6.51 7.68 11.95
N GLY A 134 -7.29 7.80 10.89
CA GLY A 134 -7.21 8.92 9.95
C GLY A 134 -5.96 8.92 9.07
N GLY A 135 -5.36 7.76 8.83
CA GLY A 135 -4.17 7.59 8.01
C GLY A 135 -2.89 7.32 8.80
N ARG A 136 -1.79 7.15 8.09
CA ARG A 136 -0.47 6.88 8.65
C ARG A 136 0.22 8.17 9.09
N ASP A 137 1.02 8.13 10.14
CA ASP A 137 1.79 9.27 10.63
C ASP A 137 2.91 9.74 9.68
N THR A 138 3.19 8.99 8.64
CA THR A 138 4.11 9.35 7.56
C THR A 138 3.46 10.14 6.42
N GLU A 139 2.15 10.33 6.45
CA GLU A 139 1.34 11.05 5.47
C GLU A 139 0.58 12.17 6.14
N LYS A 140 0.22 13.17 5.36
CA LYS A 140 -0.48 14.37 5.85
C LYS A 140 -1.75 14.60 5.06
N ASP A 141 -2.75 15.15 5.75
CA ASP A 141 -3.97 15.65 5.12
C ASP A 141 -3.73 17.00 4.39
N LEU A 142 -4.79 17.57 3.81
CA LEU A 142 -4.73 18.86 3.11
C LEU A 142 -4.32 20.03 4.02
N PHE A 143 -4.46 19.89 5.33
CA PHE A 143 -4.12 20.92 6.33
C PHE A 143 -2.74 20.70 6.95
N GLY A 144 -2.03 19.66 6.52
CA GLY A 144 -0.70 19.32 7.01
C GLY A 144 -0.67 18.47 8.28
N ASN A 145 -1.81 17.99 8.76
CA ASN A 145 -1.90 17.14 9.94
C ASN A 145 -1.50 15.70 9.58
N PRO A 146 -0.61 15.05 10.33
CA PRO A 146 -0.27 13.66 10.11
C PRO A 146 -1.42 12.74 10.54
N GLY A 147 -1.52 11.57 9.92
CA GLY A 147 -2.41 10.52 10.41
C GLY A 147 -2.01 10.00 11.80
N GLY A 148 -2.94 9.36 12.48
CA GLY A 148 -2.74 8.87 13.85
C GLY A 148 -2.11 7.46 13.93
N TYR A 149 -2.16 6.67 12.84
CA TYR A 149 -1.56 5.33 12.83
C TYR A 149 -0.04 5.40 12.87
N LYS A 150 0.55 4.80 13.90
CA LYS A 150 2.00 4.73 14.07
C LYS A 150 2.60 3.62 13.22
N VAL A 151 3.29 4.02 12.15
CA VAL A 151 3.92 3.08 11.23
C VAL A 151 5.04 2.32 11.91
N VAL A 152 4.97 0.99 11.85
CA VAL A 152 5.98 0.10 12.45
C VAL A 152 7.23 0.02 11.59
N LEU A 153 7.08 -0.18 10.29
CA LEU A 153 8.18 -0.36 9.36
C LEU A 153 8.22 0.71 8.27
N SER A 154 9.16 1.63 8.39
CA SER A 154 9.35 2.74 7.44
C SER A 154 10.80 3.22 7.38
N LYS A 155 11.06 4.19 6.52
CA LYS A 155 12.34 4.90 6.48
C LYS A 155 12.68 5.63 7.79
N ASN A 156 11.66 5.93 8.60
CA ASN A 156 11.81 6.69 9.84
C ASN A 156 12.03 5.78 11.06
N THR A 157 11.60 4.51 10.98
CA THR A 157 11.57 3.58 12.11
C THR A 157 12.54 2.41 11.98
N TYR A 158 13.11 2.16 10.79
CA TYR A 158 13.97 0.97 10.58
C TYR A 158 15.29 0.98 11.36
N ALA A 159 15.70 2.14 11.88
CA ALA A 159 16.89 2.25 12.75
C ALA A 159 16.60 1.86 14.21
N ASP A 160 15.32 1.79 14.59
CA ASP A 160 14.89 1.37 15.91
C ASP A 160 14.88 -0.16 16.03
N PRO A 161 14.97 -0.71 17.25
CA PRO A 161 14.82 -2.14 17.48
C PRO A 161 13.43 -2.64 17.06
N CYS A 162 13.33 -3.87 16.60
CA CYS A 162 12.06 -4.51 16.32
C CYS A 162 11.15 -4.47 17.57
N PRO A 163 9.91 -3.93 17.47
CA PRO A 163 9.05 -3.77 18.64
C PRO A 163 8.56 -5.10 19.23
N VAL A 164 8.79 -6.20 18.54
CA VAL A 164 8.36 -7.54 18.99
C VAL A 164 9.50 -8.33 19.61
N CYS A 165 10.67 -8.35 18.98
CA CYS A 165 11.79 -9.20 19.44
C CYS A 165 13.04 -8.42 19.87
N GLY A 166 13.05 -7.11 19.73
CA GLY A 166 14.20 -6.25 20.05
C GLY A 166 15.37 -6.36 19.06
N GLY A 167 15.27 -7.22 18.05
CA GLY A 167 16.34 -7.41 17.07
C GLY A 167 16.43 -6.26 16.05
N ALA A 168 17.55 -6.18 15.32
CA ALA A 168 17.74 -5.17 14.29
C ALA A 168 16.78 -5.37 13.11
N LEU A 169 16.24 -4.26 12.61
CA LEU A 169 15.45 -4.24 11.37
C LEU A 169 16.36 -4.09 10.16
N VAL A 170 15.93 -4.65 9.04
CA VAL A 170 16.65 -4.60 7.77
C VAL A 170 15.92 -3.71 6.79
N LYS A 171 16.69 -2.87 6.08
CA LYS A 171 16.24 -2.11 4.92
C LYS A 171 17.01 -2.56 3.69
N GLU A 172 16.32 -2.87 2.62
CA GLU A 172 16.96 -3.19 1.34
C GLU A 172 16.14 -2.70 0.15
N ALA A 173 16.79 -2.54 -1.00
CA ALA A 173 16.11 -2.22 -2.25
C ALA A 173 15.52 -3.50 -2.85
N TYR A 174 14.22 -3.45 -3.20
CA TYR A 174 13.55 -4.58 -3.82
C TYR A 174 12.34 -4.14 -4.66
N LEU A 175 12.29 -4.55 -5.92
CA LEU A 175 11.21 -4.25 -6.87
C LEU A 175 10.83 -2.75 -6.92
N GLY A 176 11.81 -1.93 -7.26
CA GLY A 176 11.61 -0.49 -7.49
C GLY A 176 11.33 0.35 -6.24
N GLY A 177 11.53 -0.18 -5.05
CA GLY A 177 11.37 0.55 -3.79
C GLY A 177 12.11 -0.12 -2.65
N ALA A 178 12.12 0.50 -1.46
CA ALA A 178 12.66 -0.12 -0.26
C ALA A 178 11.67 -1.12 0.35
N VAL A 179 12.19 -2.19 0.95
CA VAL A 179 11.48 -3.04 1.90
C VAL A 179 12.15 -2.96 3.25
N TYR A 180 11.33 -3.05 4.28
CA TYR A 180 11.76 -3.06 5.68
C TYR A 180 11.18 -4.31 6.33
N TYR A 181 11.97 -5.02 7.10
CA TYR A 181 11.52 -6.24 7.79
C TYR A 181 12.41 -6.60 8.97
N CYS A 182 11.89 -7.40 9.87
CA CYS A 182 12.65 -8.03 10.92
C CYS A 182 13.05 -9.46 10.48
N PRO A 183 14.34 -9.79 10.31
CA PRO A 183 14.73 -11.11 9.83
C PRO A 183 14.39 -12.25 10.82
N HIS A 184 14.25 -11.92 12.09
CA HIS A 184 13.85 -12.89 13.12
C HIS A 184 12.32 -13.12 13.12
N CYS A 185 11.50 -12.04 13.08
CA CYS A 185 10.04 -12.15 13.10
C CYS A 185 9.45 -12.54 11.73
N GLN A 186 10.17 -12.26 10.65
CA GLN A 186 9.76 -12.51 9.26
C GLN A 186 10.86 -13.30 8.53
N PRO A 187 11.14 -14.55 8.95
CA PRO A 187 12.22 -15.35 8.33
C PRO A 187 11.88 -15.67 6.87
N LEU A 188 12.89 -15.64 6.00
CA LEU A 188 12.78 -16.13 4.63
C LEU A 188 12.84 -17.66 4.66
N LYS A 189 11.70 -18.30 4.47
CA LYS A 189 11.55 -19.76 4.38
C LYS A 189 11.56 -20.19 2.93
#